data_2e397697a0b3733694e1b0bfb73283e7
#
_entry.id   2e397697a0b3733694e1b0bfb73283e7
#
_cell.length_a   1.000
_cell.length_b   1.000
_cell.length_c   1.000
_cell.angle_alpha   90.00
_cell.angle_beta   90.00
_cell.angle_gamma   90.00
#
_symmetry.space_group_name_H-M   'P 1'
#
loop_
_entity.id
_entity.type
_entity.pdbx_description
1 polymer ?
#
loop_
_entity_poly.entity_id
_entity_poly.type
_entity_poly.pdbx_seq_one_letter_code
_entity_poly.pdbx_strand_id
1 'polypeptide(L)'
;MPLPRSSVAVLAVGGYGRGEVSPHSDVDLLVLVDDKRRPSPEDLRGLLYPLWDAGFQVGHAVCTPKEAIERARGDLEAATSLLEARLVAGPAGLMDEMTGRRRRWLERDGRRLARRLLEVTAERHLRVERAGWVLAPDLKQDVGGLRDLHAVGWLAAVAGWPRPAGRPELVRAGE
;
A
#
# COMPACT_ATOMS: atom_id res chain seq x y z
N MET A 1 6.22 -17.78 22.57
CA MET A 1 5.98 -18.94 21.68
C MET A 1 6.06 -18.41 20.27
N PRO A 2 6.81 -19.00 19.33
CA PRO A 2 6.86 -18.45 17.96
C PRO A 2 5.48 -18.52 17.33
N LEU A 3 5.09 -17.44 16.60
CA LEU A 3 3.87 -17.38 15.81
C LEU A 3 3.73 -18.67 14.97
N PRO A 4 2.56 -19.30 14.95
CA PRO A 4 2.33 -20.41 14.03
C PRO A 4 2.51 -19.89 12.62
N ARG A 5 3.63 -20.23 12.00
CA ARG A 5 4.07 -19.76 10.66
C ARG A 5 3.01 -19.94 9.54
N SER A 6 1.96 -20.70 9.82
CA SER A 6 0.88 -21.00 8.86
C SER A 6 -0.33 -20.05 8.94
N SER A 7 -0.42 -19.15 9.94
CA SER A 7 -1.64 -18.35 10.19
C SER A 7 -1.43 -16.84 10.03
N VAL A 8 -0.22 -16.39 9.72
CA VAL A 8 0.12 -14.98 9.59
C VAL A 8 0.96 -14.75 8.34
N ALA A 9 0.55 -13.81 7.49
CA ALA A 9 1.34 -13.32 6.36
C ALA A 9 1.59 -11.82 6.50
N VAL A 10 2.83 -11.41 6.31
CA VAL A 10 3.24 -10.00 6.37
C VAL A 10 3.39 -9.48 4.95
N LEU A 11 2.68 -8.42 4.65
CA LEU A 11 2.71 -7.76 3.35
C LEU A 11 3.29 -6.35 3.51
N ALA A 12 4.16 -5.98 2.58
CA ALA A 12 4.53 -4.59 2.37
C ALA A 12 3.42 -3.88 1.61
N VAL A 13 3.06 -2.67 2.04
CA VAL A 13 2.07 -1.80 1.37
C VAL A 13 2.65 -0.39 1.20
N GLY A 14 1.92 0.50 0.53
CA GLY A 14 2.39 1.87 0.32
C GLY A 14 3.73 1.94 -0.41
N GLY A 15 4.62 2.82 0.01
CA GLY A 15 5.98 2.99 -0.55
C GLY A 15 6.79 1.69 -0.48
N TYR A 16 6.71 0.98 0.63
CA TYR A 16 7.40 -0.30 0.79
C TYR A 16 6.83 -1.38 -0.12
N GLY A 17 5.52 -1.39 -0.34
CA GLY A 17 4.86 -2.29 -1.30
C GLY A 17 5.32 -2.07 -2.73
N ARG A 18 5.55 -0.82 -3.13
CA ARG A 18 6.07 -0.43 -4.45
C ARG A 18 7.58 -0.65 -4.61
N GLY A 19 8.30 -0.84 -3.50
CA GLY A 19 9.77 -0.88 -3.49
C GLY A 19 10.42 0.50 -3.56
N GLU A 20 9.71 1.54 -3.15
CA GLU A 20 10.12 2.96 -3.17
C GLU A 20 10.37 3.46 -1.74
N VAL A 21 11.31 2.84 -1.04
CA VAL A 21 11.65 3.22 0.34
C VAL A 21 12.87 4.13 0.31
N SER A 22 12.76 5.31 0.88
CA SER A 22 13.89 6.19 1.17
C SER A 22 14.38 5.99 2.62
N PRO A 23 15.60 6.41 2.97
CA PRO A 23 16.19 6.19 4.30
C PRO A 23 15.34 6.68 5.48
N HIS A 24 14.43 7.63 5.26
CA HIS A 24 13.55 8.21 6.29
C HIS A 24 12.07 7.91 6.02
N SER A 25 11.77 6.93 5.16
CA SER A 25 10.38 6.51 4.91
C SER A 25 9.88 5.60 6.01
N ASP A 26 8.60 5.75 6.34
CA ASP A 26 7.89 4.78 7.16
C ASP A 26 7.80 3.44 6.42
N VAL A 27 7.80 2.36 7.19
CA VAL A 27 7.57 1.00 6.70
C VAL A 27 6.11 0.64 6.97
N ASP A 28 5.31 0.61 5.92
CA ASP A 28 3.90 0.25 6.03
C ASP A 28 3.69 -1.25 5.83
N LEU A 29 3.11 -1.90 6.82
CA LEU A 29 2.85 -3.32 6.84
C LEU A 29 1.36 -3.63 6.95
N LEU A 30 0.90 -4.60 6.16
CA LEU A 30 -0.39 -5.24 6.34
C LEU A 30 -0.17 -6.67 6.82
N VAL A 31 -0.59 -6.96 8.03
CA VAL A 31 -0.49 -8.29 8.62
C VAL A 31 -1.81 -9.03 8.37
N LEU A 32 -1.80 -9.96 7.43
CA LEU A 32 -2.96 -10.83 7.20
C LEU A 32 -2.96 -11.99 8.16
N VAL A 33 -4.11 -12.27 8.74
CA VAL A 33 -4.32 -13.36 9.69
C VAL A 33 -5.45 -14.28 9.22
N ASP A 34 -5.33 -15.56 9.58
CA ASP A 34 -6.42 -16.52 9.42
C ASP A 34 -7.53 -16.21 10.44
N ASP A 35 -8.78 -16.13 9.99
CA ASP A 35 -9.93 -15.84 10.85
C ASP A 35 -10.11 -16.88 11.98
N LYS A 36 -9.75 -18.13 11.71
CA LYS A 36 -9.86 -19.24 12.67
C LYS A 36 -8.70 -19.31 13.68
N ARG A 37 -7.58 -18.62 13.38
CA ARG A 37 -6.33 -18.69 14.16
C ARG A 37 -5.71 -17.31 14.32
N ARG A 38 -6.48 -16.37 14.84
CA ARG A 38 -5.94 -15.03 15.11
C ARG A 38 -4.80 -15.11 16.13
N PRO A 39 -3.65 -14.50 15.83
CA PRO A 39 -2.54 -14.42 16.78
C PRO A 39 -2.94 -13.59 18.00
N SER A 40 -2.31 -13.88 19.15
CA SER A 40 -2.49 -13.06 20.34
C SER A 40 -1.83 -11.67 20.17
N PRO A 41 -2.20 -10.67 20.98
CA PRO A 41 -1.50 -9.38 20.97
C PRO A 41 0.00 -9.51 21.25
N GLU A 42 0.42 -10.47 22.09
CA GLU A 42 1.82 -10.76 22.42
C GLU A 42 2.57 -11.30 21.19
N ASP A 43 1.93 -12.19 20.43
CA ASP A 43 2.52 -12.71 19.19
C ASP A 43 2.76 -11.61 18.16
N LEU A 44 1.80 -10.67 18.01
CA LEU A 44 1.93 -9.52 17.12
C LEU A 44 3.02 -8.55 17.58
N ARG A 45 3.14 -8.33 18.87
CA ARG A 45 4.23 -7.53 19.45
C ARG A 45 5.59 -8.16 19.15
N GLY A 46 5.70 -9.48 19.30
CA GLY A 46 6.92 -10.22 18.95
C GLY A 46 7.33 -10.07 17.48
N LEU A 47 6.37 -9.81 16.57
CA LEU A 47 6.65 -9.53 15.18
C LEU A 47 7.12 -8.09 14.95
N LEU A 48 6.55 -7.11 15.65
CA LEU A 48 6.76 -5.69 15.37
C LEU A 48 7.89 -5.07 16.18
N TYR A 49 8.09 -5.50 17.45
CA TYR A 49 9.12 -4.93 18.32
C TYR A 49 10.53 -4.96 17.74
N PRO A 50 11.00 -6.05 17.10
CA PRO A 50 12.34 -6.05 16.50
C PRO A 50 12.52 -4.97 15.44
N LEU A 51 11.45 -4.55 14.73
CA LEU A 51 11.51 -3.48 13.74
C LEU A 51 11.61 -2.11 14.42
N TRP A 52 10.83 -1.88 15.48
CA TRP A 52 10.91 -0.64 16.27
C TRP A 52 12.24 -0.51 17.00
N ASP A 53 12.74 -1.59 17.58
CA ASP A 53 14.04 -1.64 18.26
C ASP A 53 15.20 -1.37 17.28
N ALA A 54 15.04 -1.75 16.01
CA ALA A 54 15.97 -1.42 14.93
C ALA A 54 15.85 0.03 14.42
N GLY A 55 14.94 0.84 15.01
CA GLY A 55 14.76 2.25 14.67
C GLY A 55 13.84 2.53 13.49
N PHE A 56 13.12 1.53 12.97
CA PHE A 56 12.15 1.77 11.90
C PHE A 56 10.86 2.40 12.44
N GLN A 57 10.35 3.40 11.71
CA GLN A 57 8.97 3.86 11.89
C GLN A 57 8.05 2.91 11.13
N VAL A 58 7.26 2.12 11.88
CA VAL A 58 6.40 1.07 11.31
C VAL A 58 4.94 1.41 11.50
N GLY A 59 4.26 1.74 10.39
CA GLY A 59 2.81 1.73 10.30
C GLY A 59 2.32 0.29 10.09
N HIS A 60 1.29 -0.14 10.81
CA HIS A 60 0.78 -1.49 10.60
C HIS A 60 -0.74 -1.58 10.76
N ALA A 61 -1.32 -2.52 10.03
CA ALA A 61 -2.70 -2.94 10.21
C ALA A 61 -2.76 -4.47 10.26
N VAL A 62 -3.64 -5.00 11.10
CA VAL A 62 -3.87 -6.45 11.26
C VAL A 62 -5.30 -6.76 10.90
N CYS A 63 -5.52 -7.63 9.92
CA CYS A 63 -6.86 -8.00 9.49
C CYS A 63 -6.86 -9.33 8.73
N THR A 64 -8.03 -9.90 8.57
CA THR A 64 -8.24 -11.03 7.64
C THR A 64 -8.29 -10.54 6.19
N PRO A 65 -8.09 -11.41 5.19
CA PRO A 65 -8.28 -11.07 3.78
C PRO A 65 -9.66 -10.48 3.47
N LYS A 66 -10.71 -10.89 4.18
CA LYS A 66 -12.06 -10.37 4.06
C LYS A 66 -12.16 -8.95 4.58
N GLU A 67 -11.71 -8.71 5.81
CA GLU A 67 -11.72 -7.38 6.45
C GLU A 67 -10.90 -6.36 5.67
N ALA A 68 -9.77 -6.77 5.06
CA ALA A 68 -8.97 -5.92 4.20
C ALA A 68 -9.78 -5.37 3.02
N ILE A 69 -10.55 -6.22 2.34
CA ILE A 69 -11.42 -5.79 1.22
C ILE A 69 -12.58 -4.92 1.71
N GLU A 70 -13.19 -5.25 2.86
CA GLU A 70 -14.28 -4.44 3.42
C GLU A 70 -13.80 -3.03 3.75
N ARG A 71 -12.63 -2.88 4.37
CA ARG A 71 -12.00 -1.57 4.62
C ARG A 71 -11.73 -0.82 3.31
N ALA A 72 -11.15 -1.48 2.31
CA ALA A 72 -10.84 -0.87 1.02
C ALA A 72 -12.06 -0.33 0.26
N ARG A 73 -13.26 -0.86 0.49
CA ARG A 73 -14.50 -0.34 -0.09
C ARG A 73 -14.89 1.05 0.42
N GLY A 74 -14.58 1.34 1.67
CA GLY A 74 -14.92 2.59 2.34
C GLY A 74 -13.78 3.62 2.33
N ASP A 75 -12.55 3.15 2.34
CA ASP A 75 -11.34 3.94 2.51
C ASP A 75 -10.43 3.84 1.28
N LEU A 76 -10.11 4.99 0.67
CA LEU A 76 -9.29 5.07 -0.52
C LEU A 76 -7.82 4.74 -0.23
N GLU A 77 -7.32 5.09 0.94
CA GLU A 77 -5.96 4.77 1.36
C GLU A 77 -5.78 3.25 1.53
N ALA A 78 -6.73 2.60 2.20
CA ALA A 78 -6.77 1.15 2.29
C ALA A 78 -6.89 0.49 0.91
N ALA A 79 -7.69 1.06 0.00
CA ALA A 79 -7.84 0.57 -1.36
C ALA A 79 -6.51 0.61 -2.13
N THR A 80 -5.83 1.76 -2.13
CA THR A 80 -4.53 1.91 -2.81
C THR A 80 -3.46 1.04 -2.18
N SER A 81 -3.42 0.92 -0.86
CA SER A 81 -2.50 0.01 -0.14
C SER A 81 -2.67 -1.45 -0.59
N LEU A 82 -3.92 -1.91 -0.77
CA LEU A 82 -4.16 -3.26 -1.29
C LEU A 82 -3.74 -3.45 -2.75
N LEU A 83 -3.80 -2.40 -3.60
CA LEU A 83 -3.32 -2.48 -4.97
C LEU A 83 -1.79 -2.63 -5.03
N GLU A 84 -1.08 -2.17 -4.03
CA GLU A 84 0.38 -2.17 -3.92
C GLU A 84 0.92 -3.35 -3.08
N ALA A 85 0.05 -4.11 -2.44
CA ALA A 85 0.42 -5.15 -1.50
C ALA A 85 1.32 -6.21 -2.13
N ARG A 86 2.43 -6.51 -1.44
CA ARG A 86 3.44 -7.51 -1.82
C ARG A 86 3.79 -8.36 -0.62
N LEU A 87 3.80 -9.69 -0.78
CA LEU A 87 4.18 -10.62 0.28
C LEU A 87 5.66 -10.43 0.65
N VAL A 88 5.93 -10.25 1.95
CA VAL A 88 7.28 -10.17 2.53
C VAL A 88 7.63 -11.46 3.25
N ALA A 89 6.71 -11.97 4.07
CA ALA A 89 6.93 -13.18 4.86
C ALA A 89 5.61 -13.89 5.18
N GLY A 90 5.69 -15.18 5.42
CA GLY A 90 4.55 -16.02 5.78
C GLY A 90 4.01 -16.85 4.62
N PRO A 91 2.91 -17.57 4.83
CA PRO A 91 2.33 -18.47 3.83
C PRO A 91 1.69 -17.69 2.68
N ALA A 92 1.97 -18.13 1.44
CA ALA A 92 1.37 -17.52 0.24
C ALA A 92 -0.16 -17.62 0.21
N GLY A 93 -0.74 -18.64 0.84
CA GLY A 93 -2.19 -18.88 0.80
C GLY A 93 -3.06 -17.71 1.27
N LEU A 94 -2.62 -16.94 2.31
CA LEU A 94 -3.34 -15.73 2.75
C LEU A 94 -3.24 -14.60 1.71
N MET A 95 -2.09 -14.46 1.06
CA MET A 95 -1.91 -13.51 -0.03
C MET A 95 -2.74 -13.91 -1.26
N ASP A 96 -2.78 -15.20 -1.59
CA ASP A 96 -3.56 -15.72 -2.72
C ASP A 96 -5.06 -15.51 -2.47
N GLU A 97 -5.54 -15.78 -1.25
CA GLU A 97 -6.92 -15.52 -0.85
C GLU A 97 -7.25 -14.02 -0.99
N MET A 98 -6.41 -13.15 -0.44
CA MET A 98 -6.58 -11.69 -0.53
C MET A 98 -6.59 -11.24 -2.00
N THR A 99 -5.68 -11.75 -2.82
CA THR A 99 -5.58 -11.44 -4.26
C THR A 99 -6.84 -11.89 -5.01
N GLY A 100 -7.35 -13.08 -4.73
CA GLY A 100 -8.60 -13.58 -5.31
C GLY A 100 -9.82 -12.74 -4.90
N ARG A 101 -9.89 -12.30 -3.63
CA ARG A 101 -10.94 -11.40 -3.14
C ARG A 101 -10.82 -10.01 -3.77
N ARG A 102 -9.60 -9.46 -3.87
CA ARG A 102 -9.31 -8.18 -4.53
C ARG A 102 -9.76 -8.20 -5.98
N ARG A 103 -9.43 -9.25 -6.75
CA ARG A 103 -9.86 -9.39 -8.14
C ARG A 103 -11.38 -9.32 -8.25
N ARG A 104 -12.12 -10.13 -7.49
CA ARG A 104 -13.61 -10.12 -7.49
C ARG A 104 -14.20 -8.78 -7.06
N TRP A 105 -13.56 -8.07 -6.16
CA TRP A 105 -13.96 -6.72 -5.78
C TRP A 105 -13.75 -5.73 -6.92
N LEU A 106 -12.60 -5.74 -7.58
CA LEU A 106 -12.31 -4.84 -8.70
C LEU A 106 -13.18 -5.11 -9.93
N GLU A 107 -13.53 -6.36 -10.20
CA GLU A 107 -14.48 -6.73 -11.26
C GLU A 107 -15.85 -6.06 -11.05
N ARG A 108 -16.29 -5.89 -9.81
CA ARG A 108 -17.59 -5.29 -9.47
C ARG A 108 -17.54 -3.79 -9.26
N ASP A 109 -16.55 -3.33 -8.53
CA ASP A 109 -16.49 -1.97 -8.00
C ASP A 109 -15.34 -1.14 -8.61
N GLY A 110 -14.53 -1.69 -9.51
CA GLY A 110 -13.33 -1.05 -10.06
C GLY A 110 -13.61 0.28 -10.76
N ARG A 111 -14.72 0.39 -11.52
CA ARG A 111 -15.10 1.66 -12.16
C ARG A 111 -15.39 2.77 -11.14
N ARG A 112 -16.01 2.43 -10.01
CA ARG A 112 -16.26 3.37 -8.93
C ARG A 112 -14.95 3.79 -8.25
N LEU A 113 -14.05 2.84 -8.01
CA LEU A 113 -12.73 3.13 -7.46
C LEU A 113 -11.91 4.04 -8.39
N ALA A 114 -11.89 3.73 -9.70
CA ALA A 114 -11.19 4.55 -10.67
C ALA A 114 -11.71 6.00 -10.71
N ARG A 115 -13.04 6.19 -10.69
CA ARG A 115 -13.65 7.53 -10.62
C ARG A 115 -13.20 8.28 -9.38
N ARG A 116 -13.25 7.65 -8.21
CA ARG A 116 -12.82 8.26 -6.95
C ARG A 116 -11.33 8.62 -6.95
N LEU A 117 -10.47 7.79 -7.55
CA LEU A 117 -9.04 8.08 -7.72
C LEU A 117 -8.83 9.33 -8.59
N LEU A 118 -9.58 9.45 -9.69
CA LEU A 118 -9.52 10.62 -10.57
C LEU A 118 -10.03 11.89 -9.87
N GLU A 119 -11.13 11.81 -9.13
CA GLU A 119 -11.70 12.92 -8.35
C GLU A 119 -10.69 13.47 -7.34
N VAL A 120 -10.10 12.59 -6.52
CA VAL A 120 -9.10 12.98 -5.51
C VAL A 120 -7.82 13.53 -6.17
N THR A 121 -7.42 13.00 -7.33
CA THR A 121 -6.27 13.54 -8.07
C THR A 121 -6.58 14.95 -8.58
N ALA A 122 -7.74 15.17 -9.17
CA ALA A 122 -8.17 16.49 -9.64
C ALA A 122 -8.28 17.50 -8.49
N GLU A 123 -8.85 17.12 -7.36
CA GLU A 123 -8.93 17.97 -6.17
C GLU A 123 -7.54 18.36 -5.62
N ARG A 124 -6.58 17.44 -5.69
CA ARG A 124 -5.18 17.73 -5.30
C ARG A 124 -4.55 18.74 -6.25
N HIS A 125 -4.72 18.56 -7.57
CA HIS A 125 -4.22 19.52 -8.56
C HIS A 125 -4.80 20.92 -8.33
N LEU A 126 -6.10 21.04 -8.15
CA LEU A 126 -6.75 22.33 -7.85
C LEU A 126 -6.25 22.97 -6.55
N ARG A 127 -5.91 22.19 -5.53
CA ARG A 127 -5.32 22.73 -4.30
C ARG A 127 -3.93 23.30 -4.51
N VAL A 128 -3.10 22.60 -5.28
CA VAL A 128 -1.74 23.05 -5.62
C VAL A 128 -1.80 24.33 -6.44
N GLU A 129 -2.64 24.39 -7.46
CA GLU A 129 -2.84 25.60 -8.28
C GLU A 129 -3.29 26.81 -7.45
N ARG A 130 -4.20 26.61 -6.49
CA ARG A 130 -4.69 27.68 -5.59
C ARG A 130 -3.67 28.13 -4.56
N ALA A 131 -2.71 27.31 -4.20
CA ALA A 131 -1.66 27.65 -3.25
C ALA A 131 -0.70 28.73 -3.80
N GLY A 132 -0.74 29.00 -5.10
CA GLY A 132 0.08 30.01 -5.75
C GLY A 132 1.55 29.61 -5.83
N TRP A 133 2.42 30.59 -6.05
CA TRP A 133 3.86 30.37 -6.17
C TRP A 133 4.45 29.89 -4.83
N VAL A 134 4.84 28.63 -4.77
CA VAL A 134 5.59 28.06 -3.66
C VAL A 134 7.07 28.13 -4.00
N LEU A 135 7.88 28.64 -3.06
CA LEU A 135 9.35 28.81 -3.25
C LEU A 135 10.11 27.50 -3.47
N ALA A 136 9.52 26.36 -3.09
CA ALA A 136 10.10 25.05 -3.31
C ALA A 136 8.99 24.08 -3.77
N PRO A 137 9.15 23.40 -4.93
CA PRO A 137 8.17 22.42 -5.42
C PRO A 137 8.15 21.19 -4.50
N ASP A 138 6.96 20.68 -4.21
CA ASP A 138 6.77 19.38 -3.55
C ASP A 138 6.80 18.27 -4.61
N LEU A 139 7.94 17.61 -4.74
CA LEU A 139 8.14 16.53 -5.71
C LEU A 139 7.13 15.37 -5.56
N LYS A 140 6.48 15.26 -4.41
CA LYS A 140 5.49 14.22 -4.13
C LYS A 140 4.08 14.68 -4.49
N GLN A 141 3.69 15.91 -4.11
CA GLN A 141 2.30 16.36 -4.14
C GLN A 141 1.94 17.26 -5.32
N ASP A 142 2.92 17.95 -5.89
CA ASP A 142 2.67 18.87 -7.00
C ASP A 142 2.22 18.14 -8.26
N VAL A 143 1.63 18.89 -9.18
CA VAL A 143 1.18 18.38 -10.49
C VAL A 143 2.37 17.84 -11.25
N GLY A 144 2.29 16.61 -11.75
CA GLY A 144 3.40 15.90 -12.37
C GLY A 144 4.37 15.23 -11.40
N GLY A 145 4.13 15.34 -10.08
CA GLY A 145 4.92 14.72 -9.03
C GLY A 145 4.67 13.21 -8.86
N LEU A 146 5.35 12.62 -7.88
CA LEU A 146 5.28 11.16 -7.63
C LEU A 146 3.86 10.66 -7.38
N ARG A 147 2.98 11.48 -6.79
CA ARG A 147 1.60 11.09 -6.53
C ARG A 147 0.79 10.88 -7.82
N ASP A 148 1.12 11.59 -8.90
CA ASP A 148 0.49 11.37 -10.21
C ASP A 148 0.95 10.05 -10.83
N LEU A 149 2.23 9.70 -10.73
CA LEU A 149 2.74 8.40 -11.16
C LEU A 149 2.09 7.26 -10.39
N HIS A 150 1.90 7.42 -9.07
CA HIS A 150 1.18 6.45 -8.25
C HIS A 150 -0.28 6.32 -8.71
N ALA A 151 -0.98 7.44 -8.99
CA ALA A 151 -2.35 7.43 -9.47
C ALA A 151 -2.49 6.67 -10.79
N VAL A 152 -1.56 6.86 -11.74
CA VAL A 152 -1.51 6.08 -12.99
C VAL A 152 -1.32 4.59 -12.70
N GLY A 153 -0.42 4.24 -11.77
CA GLY A 153 -0.20 2.85 -11.36
C GLY A 153 -1.43 2.20 -10.74
N TRP A 154 -2.17 2.93 -9.90
CA TRP A 154 -3.43 2.45 -9.30
C TRP A 154 -4.53 2.28 -10.35
N LEU A 155 -4.68 3.25 -11.27
CA LEU A 155 -5.66 3.15 -12.36
C LEU A 155 -5.35 1.98 -13.29
N ALA A 156 -4.08 1.75 -13.62
CA ALA A 156 -3.65 0.58 -14.39
C ALA A 156 -4.00 -0.73 -13.65
N ALA A 157 -3.74 -0.81 -12.35
CA ALA A 157 -4.07 -1.98 -11.55
C ALA A 157 -5.59 -2.25 -11.49
N VAL A 158 -6.40 -1.18 -11.39
CA VAL A 158 -7.88 -1.29 -11.43
C VAL A 158 -8.37 -1.73 -12.80
N ALA A 159 -7.74 -1.28 -13.88
CA ALA A 159 -8.08 -1.68 -15.25
C ALA A 159 -7.57 -3.08 -15.63
N GLY A 160 -6.79 -3.73 -14.75
CA GLY A 160 -6.13 -5.00 -15.05
C GLY A 160 -4.98 -4.87 -16.06
N TRP A 161 -4.46 -3.67 -16.25
CA TRP A 161 -3.30 -3.42 -17.11
C TRP A 161 -1.99 -3.67 -16.36
N PRO A 162 -0.93 -4.07 -17.07
CA PRO A 162 0.40 -4.13 -16.48
C PRO A 162 0.78 -2.73 -15.96
N ARG A 163 1.43 -2.68 -14.80
CA ARG A 163 1.96 -1.40 -14.31
C ARG A 163 2.91 -0.83 -15.36
N PRO A 164 2.85 0.49 -15.63
CA PRO A 164 3.85 1.12 -16.48
C PRO A 164 5.25 0.73 -16.00
N ALA A 165 6.06 0.20 -16.88
CA ALA A 165 7.46 -0.06 -16.62
C ALA A 165 8.19 1.28 -16.53
N GLY A 166 8.30 1.81 -15.34
CA GLY A 166 8.89 3.10 -15.03
C GLY A 166 9.26 3.10 -13.56
N ARG A 167 10.29 2.32 -13.20
CA ARG A 167 11.15 2.79 -12.12
C ARG A 167 11.90 3.97 -12.73
N PRO A 168 11.79 5.20 -12.20
CA PRO A 168 12.89 6.11 -12.38
C PRO A 168 14.09 5.38 -11.77
N GLU A 169 15.03 4.94 -12.58
CA GLU A 169 16.35 4.62 -12.07
C GLU A 169 16.78 5.89 -11.36
N LEU A 170 16.82 5.84 -10.03
CA LEU A 170 17.49 6.86 -9.26
C LEU A 170 18.91 6.87 -9.81
N VAL A 171 19.18 7.84 -10.68
CA VAL A 171 20.54 8.14 -11.13
C VAL A 171 21.33 8.20 -9.85
N ARG A 172 22.26 7.27 -9.68
CA ARG A 172 23.24 7.31 -8.62
C ARG A 172 24.02 8.60 -8.83
N ALA A 173 23.62 9.67 -8.16
CA ALA A 173 24.45 10.85 -8.00
C ALA A 173 25.56 10.44 -7.04
N GLY A 174 26.71 10.08 -7.59
CA GLY A 174 27.84 9.72 -6.77
C GLY A 174 28.96 9.11 -7.59
N GLU A 175 29.69 9.93 -8.30
CA GLU A 175 31.16 9.89 -8.39
C GLU A 175 31.68 11.32 -8.48
#